data_a2bf9911208e269cdea5de8b32bc1156
#
_entry.id   a2bf9911208e269cdea5de8b32bc1156
#
_cell.length_a   1.000
_cell.length_b   1.000
_cell.length_c   1.000
_cell.angle_alpha   90.00
_cell.angle_beta   90.00
_cell.angle_gamma   90.00
#
_symmetry.space_group_name_H-M   'P 1'
#
loop_
_entity.id
_entity.type
_entity.pdbx_description
1 polymer ?
#
loop_
_entity_poly.entity_id
_entity_poly.type
_entity_poly.pdbx_seq_one_letter_code
_entity_poly.pdbx_strand_id
1 'polypeptide(L)'
;RKILQKYNQDTNEIWSSITTNQGSVDHLDFLSQDEKDVFKTAFEIDQRWLIDHSADRTPYISQAQSLNVFIPADIHKKELHQIHYQAWKKGLKSLYYCRSKSIQRAEVVNNSFAKTKKQKNQEKQQTTDYEECLSCQ
;
A
#
# COMPACT_ATOMS: atom_id res chain seq x y z
N ARG A 1 -8.90 15.09 -8.69
CA ARG A 1 -9.20 16.51 -8.58
C ARG A 1 -10.65 16.83 -8.99
N LYS A 2 -11.13 16.46 -10.18
CA LYS A 2 -12.50 16.75 -10.63
C LYS A 2 -13.58 16.29 -9.64
N ILE A 3 -13.43 15.14 -9.01
CA ILE A 3 -14.37 14.65 -8.00
C ILE A 3 -14.33 15.50 -6.73
N LEU A 4 -13.15 15.88 -6.25
CA LEU A 4 -13.04 16.78 -5.08
C LEU A 4 -13.66 18.15 -5.37
N GLN A 5 -13.50 18.67 -6.60
CA GLN A 5 -14.14 19.91 -7.03
C GLN A 5 -15.69 19.79 -7.05
N LYS A 6 -16.22 18.66 -7.49
CA LYS A 6 -17.68 18.38 -7.45
C LYS A 6 -18.25 18.52 -6.02
N TYR A 7 -17.47 18.15 -5.01
CA TYR A 7 -17.86 18.24 -3.61
C TYR A 7 -17.37 19.53 -2.92
N ASN A 8 -16.75 20.47 -3.66
CA ASN A 8 -16.13 21.68 -3.12
C ASN A 8 -15.04 21.39 -2.05
N GLN A 9 -14.35 20.27 -2.19
CA GLN A 9 -13.34 19.75 -1.26
C GLN A 9 -11.93 19.69 -1.87
N ASP A 10 -11.67 20.41 -2.97
CA ASP A 10 -10.32 20.48 -3.59
C ASP A 10 -9.43 21.45 -2.79
N THR A 11 -9.13 21.10 -1.55
CA THR A 11 -8.33 21.88 -0.62
C THR A 11 -7.00 21.20 -0.28
N ASN A 12 -6.02 22.00 0.14
CA ASN A 12 -4.71 21.47 0.54
C ASN A 12 -4.80 20.55 1.75
N GLU A 13 -5.77 20.76 2.65
CA GLU A 13 -6.02 19.91 3.81
C GLU A 13 -6.44 18.51 3.39
N ILE A 14 -7.37 18.41 2.43
CA ILE A 14 -7.81 17.11 1.90
C ILE A 14 -6.67 16.39 1.17
N TRP A 15 -5.88 17.10 0.37
CA TRP A 15 -4.70 16.50 -0.28
C TRP A 15 -3.65 16.02 0.73
N SER A 16 -3.41 16.79 1.79
CA SER A 16 -2.52 16.40 2.89
C SER A 16 -3.05 15.18 3.64
N SER A 17 -4.36 15.11 3.88
CA SER A 17 -5.03 13.98 4.51
C SER A 17 -4.87 12.70 3.67
N ILE A 18 -5.12 12.75 2.36
CA ILE A 18 -4.90 11.62 1.44
C ILE A 18 -3.44 11.17 1.47
N THR A 19 -2.49 12.11 1.43
CA THR A 19 -1.06 11.80 1.49
C THR A 19 -0.68 11.12 2.81
N THR A 20 -1.19 11.63 3.94
CA THR A 20 -0.96 11.06 5.27
C THR A 20 -1.52 9.63 5.37
N ASN A 21 -2.67 9.37 4.73
CA ASN A 21 -3.28 8.03 4.64
C ASN A 21 -2.72 7.20 3.46
N GLN A 22 -1.50 7.51 3.00
CA GLN A 22 -0.77 6.73 1.99
C GLN A 22 -1.51 6.57 0.65
N GLY A 23 -2.33 7.56 0.31
CA GLY A 23 -3.13 7.59 -0.92
C GLY A 23 -4.53 7.00 -0.78
N SER A 24 -4.88 6.41 0.36
CA SER A 24 -6.24 5.93 0.62
C SER A 24 -7.23 7.10 0.73
N VAL A 25 -8.41 6.91 0.18
CA VAL A 25 -9.54 7.85 0.26
C VAL A 25 -10.68 7.33 1.14
N ASP A 26 -10.49 6.18 1.77
CA ASP A 26 -11.53 5.51 2.56
C ASP A 26 -12.07 6.36 3.72
N HIS A 27 -11.20 7.19 4.31
CA HIS A 27 -11.50 8.11 5.41
C HIS A 27 -12.31 9.35 5.00
N LEU A 28 -12.59 9.55 3.70
CA LEU A 28 -13.32 10.71 3.21
C LEU A 28 -14.83 10.41 3.15
N ASP A 29 -15.57 10.86 4.16
CA ASP A 29 -16.99 10.52 4.33
C ASP A 29 -17.91 11.12 3.25
N PHE A 30 -17.47 12.18 2.57
CA PHE A 30 -18.24 12.83 1.52
C PHE A 30 -18.22 12.09 0.18
N LEU A 31 -17.33 11.10 0.00
CA LEU A 31 -17.28 10.27 -1.19
C LEU A 31 -18.28 9.11 -1.09
N SER A 32 -18.96 8.82 -2.21
CA SER A 32 -19.77 7.61 -2.31
C SER A 32 -18.92 6.35 -2.27
N GLN A 33 -19.53 5.20 -1.94
CA GLN A 33 -18.79 3.93 -1.92
C GLN A 33 -18.23 3.58 -3.30
N ASP A 34 -18.98 3.83 -4.37
CA ASP A 34 -18.51 3.59 -5.74
C ASP A 34 -17.29 4.44 -6.09
N GLU A 35 -17.27 5.72 -5.65
CA GLU A 35 -16.11 6.59 -5.84
C GLU A 35 -14.91 6.10 -5.03
N LYS A 36 -15.10 5.67 -3.78
CA LYS A 36 -14.04 5.07 -2.95
C LYS A 36 -13.47 3.80 -3.60
N ASP A 37 -14.33 2.95 -4.14
CA ASP A 37 -13.91 1.70 -4.80
C ASP A 37 -13.05 1.94 -6.04
N VAL A 38 -13.31 3.02 -6.79
CA VAL A 38 -12.49 3.41 -7.94
C VAL A 38 -11.09 3.86 -7.53
N PHE A 39 -10.92 4.45 -6.34
CA PHE A 39 -9.66 5.01 -5.88
C PHE A 39 -8.92 4.13 -4.85
N LYS A 40 -9.29 2.87 -4.73
CA LYS A 40 -8.54 1.92 -3.90
C LYS A 40 -7.07 1.87 -4.26
N THR A 41 -6.23 1.89 -3.25
CA THR A 41 -4.79 1.68 -3.40
C THR A 41 -4.48 0.21 -3.72
N ALA A 42 -3.26 -0.07 -4.17
CA ALA A 42 -2.84 -1.44 -4.47
C ALA A 42 -2.94 -2.39 -3.27
N PHE A 43 -2.83 -1.87 -2.03
CA PHE A 43 -2.96 -2.65 -0.81
C PHE A 43 -4.41 -2.91 -0.38
N GLU A 44 -5.36 -2.14 -0.89
CA GLU A 44 -6.80 -2.26 -0.60
C GLU A 44 -7.53 -3.13 -1.63
N ILE A 45 -6.90 -3.37 -2.78
CA ILE A 45 -7.44 -4.24 -3.82
C ILE A 45 -7.18 -5.71 -3.46
N ASP A 46 -8.22 -6.55 -3.60
CA ASP A 46 -8.05 -7.99 -3.47
C ASP A 46 -7.09 -8.52 -4.55
N GLN A 47 -5.97 -9.07 -4.12
CA GLN A 47 -4.90 -9.53 -5.01
C GLN A 47 -5.30 -10.73 -5.89
N ARG A 48 -6.39 -11.40 -5.56
CA ARG A 48 -6.94 -12.47 -6.41
C ARG A 48 -7.38 -11.97 -7.77
N TRP A 49 -7.91 -10.75 -7.85
CA TRP A 49 -8.21 -10.10 -9.14
C TRP A 49 -6.96 -9.91 -10.01
N LEU A 50 -5.86 -9.53 -9.38
CA LEU A 50 -4.59 -9.36 -10.07
C LEU A 50 -4.10 -10.70 -10.65
N ILE A 51 -4.25 -11.79 -9.89
CA ILE A 51 -3.92 -13.15 -10.35
C ILE A 51 -4.83 -13.54 -11.52
N ASP A 52 -6.13 -13.28 -11.43
CA ASP A 52 -7.11 -13.66 -12.46
C ASP A 52 -6.80 -12.97 -13.78
N HIS A 53 -6.62 -11.66 -13.78
CA HIS A 53 -6.25 -10.91 -14.98
C HIS A 53 -4.90 -11.35 -15.58
N SER A 54 -3.95 -11.76 -14.73
CA SER A 54 -2.67 -12.27 -15.21
C SER A 54 -2.78 -13.67 -15.80
N ALA A 55 -3.64 -14.51 -15.22
CA ALA A 55 -3.93 -15.85 -15.74
C ALA A 55 -4.58 -15.77 -17.12
N ASP A 56 -5.54 -14.87 -17.30
CA ASP A 56 -6.22 -14.67 -18.59
C ASP A 56 -5.25 -14.26 -19.73
N ARG A 57 -4.20 -13.49 -19.39
CA ARG A 57 -3.15 -13.09 -20.34
C ARG A 57 -2.10 -14.17 -20.59
N THR A 58 -1.88 -15.07 -19.66
CA THR A 58 -0.78 -16.07 -19.68
C THR A 58 -0.75 -16.91 -20.98
N PRO A 59 -1.87 -17.36 -21.57
CA PRO A 59 -1.84 -18.13 -22.83
C PRO A 59 -1.27 -17.35 -24.03
N TYR A 60 -1.33 -16.04 -23.98
CA TYR A 60 -0.92 -15.14 -25.06
C TYR A 60 0.47 -14.56 -24.87
N ILE A 61 1.16 -14.90 -23.81
CA ILE A 61 2.47 -14.39 -23.43
C ILE A 61 3.46 -15.53 -23.29
N SER A 62 4.53 -15.52 -24.09
CA SER A 62 5.57 -16.55 -24.04
C SER A 62 6.42 -16.48 -22.77
N GLN A 63 6.70 -15.29 -22.28
CA GLN A 63 7.49 -15.02 -21.09
C GLN A 63 6.63 -15.03 -19.81
N ALA A 64 7.28 -15.01 -18.67
CA ALA A 64 6.62 -14.74 -17.38
C ALA A 64 6.22 -13.27 -17.29
N GLN A 65 5.20 -12.97 -16.50
CA GLN A 65 4.75 -11.60 -16.21
C GLN A 65 5.42 -11.11 -14.91
N SER A 66 5.92 -9.86 -14.90
CA SER A 66 6.46 -9.21 -13.71
C SER A 66 5.33 -8.75 -12.79
N LEU A 67 4.68 -9.69 -12.13
CA LEU A 67 3.51 -9.47 -11.31
C LEU A 67 3.89 -9.18 -9.87
N ASN A 68 3.62 -7.95 -9.41
CA ASN A 68 3.80 -7.57 -8.01
C ASN A 68 2.50 -7.82 -7.23
N VAL A 69 2.59 -8.55 -6.13
CA VAL A 69 1.48 -8.79 -5.20
C VAL A 69 1.66 -7.86 -4.00
N PHE A 70 0.61 -7.14 -3.63
CA PHE A 70 0.61 -6.19 -2.52
C PHE A 70 -0.22 -6.75 -1.37
N ILE A 71 0.40 -6.94 -0.22
CA ILE A 71 -0.24 -7.56 0.94
C ILE A 71 -0.09 -6.68 2.18
N PRO A 72 -1.09 -6.65 3.08
CA PRO A 72 -0.95 -6.02 4.38
C PRO A 72 0.16 -6.67 5.21
N ALA A 73 0.72 -5.94 6.18
CA ALA A 73 1.80 -6.45 7.02
C ALA A 73 1.35 -7.62 7.91
N ASP A 74 0.09 -7.64 8.28
CA ASP A 74 -0.58 -8.57 9.19
C ASP A 74 -1.39 -9.66 8.47
N ILE A 75 -1.18 -9.82 7.15
CA ILE A 75 -1.90 -10.82 6.37
C ILE A 75 -1.84 -12.21 7.01
N HIS A 76 -2.98 -12.86 7.10
CA HIS A 76 -3.03 -14.22 7.63
C HIS A 76 -2.36 -15.20 6.64
N LYS A 77 -1.56 -16.14 7.17
CA LYS A 77 -0.82 -17.14 6.35
C LYS A 77 -1.71 -17.89 5.36
N LYS A 78 -2.96 -18.16 5.72
CA LYS A 78 -3.93 -18.81 4.86
C LYS A 78 -4.26 -17.99 3.61
N GLU A 79 -4.42 -16.69 3.75
CA GLU A 79 -4.71 -15.78 2.61
C GLU A 79 -3.49 -15.68 1.69
N LEU A 80 -2.30 -15.51 2.26
CA LEU A 80 -1.06 -15.52 1.50
C LEU A 80 -0.92 -16.84 0.71
N HIS A 81 -1.19 -17.97 1.35
CA HIS A 81 -1.18 -19.28 0.69
C HIS A 81 -2.23 -19.34 -0.43
N GLN A 82 -3.44 -18.85 -0.21
CA GLN A 82 -4.49 -18.85 -1.22
C GLN A 82 -4.12 -18.06 -2.48
N ILE A 83 -3.49 -16.90 -2.34
CA ILE A 83 -3.00 -16.09 -3.46
C ILE A 83 -1.99 -16.89 -4.31
N HIS A 84 -1.00 -17.49 -3.65
CA HIS A 84 0.03 -18.30 -4.34
C HIS A 84 -0.56 -19.57 -4.96
N TYR A 85 -1.44 -20.25 -4.24
CA TYR A 85 -2.11 -21.46 -4.73
C TYR A 85 -2.99 -21.16 -5.95
N GLN A 86 -3.73 -20.04 -5.93
CA GLN A 86 -4.55 -19.63 -7.07
C GLN A 86 -3.69 -19.31 -8.28
N ALA A 87 -2.56 -18.61 -8.11
CA ALA A 87 -1.61 -18.31 -9.17
C ALA A 87 -1.09 -19.61 -9.82
N TRP A 88 -0.65 -20.56 -9.01
CA TRP A 88 -0.22 -21.88 -9.48
C TRP A 88 -1.34 -22.64 -10.20
N LYS A 89 -2.51 -22.76 -9.57
CA LYS A 89 -3.66 -23.47 -10.12
C LYS A 89 -4.14 -22.90 -11.46
N LYS A 90 -4.05 -21.60 -11.65
CA LYS A 90 -4.41 -20.92 -12.91
C LYS A 90 -3.29 -20.89 -13.95
N GLY A 91 -2.17 -21.55 -13.69
CA GLY A 91 -1.09 -21.75 -14.64
C GLY A 91 -0.20 -20.51 -14.86
N LEU A 92 -0.13 -19.59 -13.91
CA LEU A 92 0.87 -18.53 -13.97
C LEU A 92 2.28 -19.11 -13.92
N LYS A 93 3.17 -18.63 -14.78
CA LYS A 93 4.56 -19.10 -14.86
C LYS A 93 5.40 -18.68 -13.68
N SER A 94 5.17 -17.46 -13.18
CA SER A 94 5.80 -16.93 -11.96
C SER A 94 5.03 -15.71 -11.43
N LEU A 95 5.28 -15.38 -10.17
CA LEU A 95 5.08 -14.08 -9.57
C LEU A 95 6.44 -13.38 -9.51
N TYR A 96 6.46 -12.04 -9.28
CA TYR A 96 7.70 -11.29 -9.23
C TYR A 96 8.02 -10.84 -7.81
N TYR A 97 7.41 -9.76 -7.32
CA TYR A 97 7.60 -9.31 -5.95
C TYR A 97 6.34 -9.49 -5.11
N CYS A 98 6.53 -9.96 -3.88
CA CYS A 98 5.55 -9.85 -2.81
C CYS A 98 5.89 -8.62 -1.97
N ARG A 99 5.14 -7.54 -2.14
CA ARG A 99 5.35 -6.28 -1.42
C ARG A 99 4.45 -6.22 -0.20
N SER A 100 5.06 -6.19 0.99
CA SER A 100 4.34 -5.97 2.24
C SER A 100 4.83 -4.70 2.92
N LYS A 101 3.94 -4.06 3.68
CA LYS A 101 4.34 -2.99 4.60
C LYS A 101 4.83 -3.67 5.88
N SER A 102 6.00 -3.28 6.42
CA SER A 102 6.38 -3.70 7.77
C SER A 102 5.54 -2.93 8.79
N ILE A 103 5.11 -3.59 9.86
CA ILE A 103 4.35 -2.98 10.95
C ILE A 103 5.08 -1.75 11.50
N GLN A 104 6.39 -1.83 11.67
CA GLN A 104 7.23 -0.74 12.16
C GLN A 104 7.28 0.50 11.23
N ARG A 105 7.23 0.31 9.90
CA ARG A 105 7.19 1.45 8.96
C ARG A 105 5.85 2.17 8.92
N ALA A 106 4.75 1.50 9.16
CA ALA A 106 3.43 2.11 9.23
C ALA A 106 3.32 3.07 10.43
N GLU A 107 3.89 2.71 11.58
CA GLU A 107 3.91 3.56 12.77
C GLU A 107 4.86 4.76 12.65
N VAL A 108 6.03 4.59 12.04
CA VAL A 108 7.02 5.67 11.89
C VAL A 108 6.52 6.80 10.98
N VAL A 109 5.81 6.48 9.90
CA VAL A 109 5.25 7.49 9.00
C VAL A 109 4.15 8.30 9.69
N ASN A 110 3.24 7.63 10.41
CA ASN A 110 2.19 8.32 11.16
C ASN A 110 2.75 9.21 12.30
N ASN A 111 3.80 8.77 12.96
CA ASN A 111 4.43 9.51 14.06
C ASN A 111 5.34 10.65 13.57
N SER A 112 5.95 10.58 12.39
CA SER A 112 6.79 11.66 11.87
C SER A 112 5.97 12.91 11.52
N PHE A 113 4.78 12.76 10.92
CA PHE A 113 3.89 13.90 10.63
C PHE A 113 3.22 14.50 11.86
N ALA A 114 2.95 13.68 12.89
CA ALA A 114 2.42 14.18 14.16
C ALA A 114 3.49 14.94 15.00
N LYS A 115 4.77 14.55 14.89
CA LYS A 115 5.87 15.18 15.61
C LYS A 115 6.31 16.51 14.98
N THR A 116 6.20 16.69 13.67
CA THR A 116 6.58 17.95 13.00
C THR A 116 5.70 19.12 13.39
N LYS A 117 4.48 18.91 13.89
CA LYS A 117 3.62 19.95 14.45
C LYS A 117 3.92 20.29 15.92
N LYS A 118 4.62 19.42 16.67
CA LYS A 118 4.92 19.64 18.10
C LYS A 118 6.38 20.06 18.39
N GLN A 119 7.30 19.97 17.43
CA GLN A 119 8.73 20.24 17.65
C GLN A 119 9.23 21.58 17.11
N LYS A 120 8.36 22.59 16.96
CA LYS A 120 8.85 23.99 16.86
C LYS A 120 9.19 24.61 18.22
N ASN A 121 9.12 23.83 19.31
CA ASN A 121 9.57 24.24 20.63
C ASN A 121 10.23 23.06 21.33
N GLN A 122 11.53 23.03 21.33
CA GLN A 122 12.52 22.42 22.21
C GLN A 122 13.61 21.66 21.46
N GLU A 123 14.63 22.41 21.08
CA GLU A 123 15.97 21.87 20.85
C GLU A 123 16.54 21.35 22.17
N LYS A 124 16.88 20.06 22.22
CA LYS A 124 18.03 19.55 22.96
C LYS A 124 18.47 18.19 22.40
N GLN A 125 19.74 18.12 22.07
CA GLN A 125 20.51 17.01 21.54
C GLN A 125 20.38 15.74 22.40
N GLN A 126 20.12 14.59 21.76
CA GLN A 126 20.64 13.29 22.20
C GLN A 126 21.02 12.49 20.96
N THR A 127 22.31 12.25 20.85
CA THR A 127 22.94 11.33 19.91
C THR A 127 22.57 9.90 20.30
N THR A 128 21.96 9.16 19.39
CA THR A 128 21.78 7.72 19.52
C THR A 128 22.74 7.02 18.57
N ASP A 129 23.64 6.24 19.14
CA ASP A 129 24.54 5.31 18.46
C ASP A 129 23.69 4.19 17.82
N TYR A 130 23.84 3.98 16.52
CA TYR A 130 23.30 2.84 15.80
C TYR A 130 24.43 1.84 15.57
N GLU A 131 24.33 0.66 16.19
CA GLU A 131 25.15 -0.48 15.81
C GLU A 131 24.70 -0.99 14.42
N GLU A 132 25.59 -0.92 13.44
CA GLU A 132 25.35 -1.48 12.11
C GLU A 132 25.36 -3.01 12.16
N CYS A 133 24.29 -3.62 11.68
CA CYS A 133 24.19 -5.06 11.54
C CYS A 133 25.06 -5.55 10.36
N LEU A 134 26.22 -6.16 10.66
CA LEU A 134 27.20 -6.68 9.69
C LEU A 134 26.77 -8.01 9.01
N SER A 135 25.55 -8.47 9.15
CA SER A 135 25.09 -9.77 8.61
C SER A 135 24.39 -9.70 7.25
N CYS A 136 24.37 -8.55 6.57
CA CYS A 136 23.82 -8.39 5.23
C CYS A 136 24.91 -7.97 4.23
N GLN A 137 25.86 -8.88 3.98
CA GLN A 137 26.69 -8.89 2.79
C GLN A 137 26.39 -10.14 1.97
#